data_efca6c9270345a00acdc64bb7234d495
#
_entry.id   efca6c9270345a00acdc64bb7234d495
#
_cell.length_a   1.000
_cell.length_b   1.000
_cell.length_c   1.000
_cell.angle_alpha   90.00
_cell.angle_beta   90.00
_cell.angle_gamma   90.00
#
_symmetry.space_group_name_H-M   'P 1'
#
loop_
_entity.id
_entity.type
_entity.pdbx_description
1 polymer ?
#
loop_
_entity_poly.entity_id
_entity_poly.type
_entity_poly.pdbx_seq_one_letter_code
_entity_poly.pdbx_strand_id
1 'polypeptide(L)'
;MEDGELCIKGHHVAQGYYKSDEQTKETFDSDGWLHTGDLAEIDSEGYVKIIGRKKEILITSAGKNIAPVEVEDLIKPHQLIGQICVVGDGKKYLTALIVLDGDGGAESWASDNNVEYSIENMAKNQTVIDAIQKQVDEANSQVAQVQQIKKFVVLEKEWTDSSGELTPTLKLKRNVIAEMYNEEIESMYEEG
;
A
#
# COMPACT_ATOMS: atom_id res chain seq x y z
N MET A 1 22.94 7.02 -7.62
CA MET A 1 21.71 7.80 -7.39
C MET A 1 21.68 8.12 -5.90
N GLU A 2 21.64 9.39 -5.53
CA GLU A 2 21.76 9.80 -4.11
C GLU A 2 20.49 9.53 -3.29
N ASP A 3 19.34 9.28 -3.96
CA ASP A 3 18.03 9.10 -3.31
C ASP A 3 17.33 7.76 -3.59
N GLY A 4 18.04 6.82 -4.25
CA GLY A 4 17.51 5.49 -4.56
C GLY A 4 16.51 5.44 -5.73
N GLU A 5 16.24 6.56 -6.40
CA GLU A 5 15.33 6.57 -7.56
C GLU A 5 15.94 5.82 -8.75
N LEU A 6 15.15 4.96 -9.38
CA LEU A 6 15.51 4.31 -10.63
C LEU A 6 15.43 5.32 -11.78
N CYS A 7 16.58 5.62 -12.37
CA CYS A 7 16.67 6.43 -13.59
C CYS A 7 17.11 5.57 -14.77
N ILE A 8 16.51 5.79 -15.93
CA ILE A 8 16.75 5.00 -17.14
C ILE A 8 17.19 5.90 -18.29
N LYS A 9 18.22 5.46 -19.04
CA LYS A 9 18.68 6.16 -20.24
C LYS A 9 18.98 5.16 -21.35
N GLY A 10 18.58 5.47 -22.59
CA GLY A 10 18.85 4.63 -23.74
C GLY A 10 17.87 4.88 -24.89
N HIS A 11 18.11 4.20 -26.02
CA HIS A 11 17.28 4.34 -27.22
C HIS A 11 15.84 3.83 -27.06
N HIS A 12 15.54 3.07 -26.02
CA HIS A 12 14.20 2.56 -25.68
C HIS A 12 13.39 3.57 -24.86
N VAL A 13 13.99 4.64 -24.39
CA VAL A 13 13.33 5.68 -23.59
C VAL A 13 12.61 6.65 -24.54
N ALA A 14 11.34 6.96 -24.23
CA ALA A 14 10.54 7.93 -24.98
C ALA A 14 11.18 9.33 -24.93
N GLN A 15 10.82 10.18 -25.90
CA GLN A 15 11.33 11.56 -25.94
C GLN A 15 10.56 12.53 -25.02
N GLY A 16 9.39 12.12 -24.51
CA GLY A 16 8.55 12.93 -23.66
C GLY A 16 7.07 12.57 -23.75
N TYR A 17 6.24 13.34 -23.08
CA TYR A 17 4.77 13.19 -23.09
C TYR A 17 4.15 14.05 -24.20
N TYR A 18 3.23 13.47 -24.95
CA TYR A 18 2.57 14.16 -26.05
C TYR A 18 1.76 15.36 -25.56
N LYS A 19 2.07 16.56 -26.11
CA LYS A 19 1.45 17.84 -25.74
C LYS A 19 1.49 18.19 -24.24
N SER A 20 2.50 17.70 -23.51
CA SER A 20 2.70 17.97 -22.09
C SER A 20 4.17 18.27 -21.81
N ASP A 21 4.61 19.50 -22.15
CA ASP A 21 5.99 19.94 -21.99
C ASP A 21 6.41 20.03 -20.52
N GLU A 22 5.46 20.39 -19.62
CA GLU A 22 5.70 20.51 -18.19
C GLU A 22 6.01 19.14 -17.59
N GLN A 23 5.14 18.15 -17.84
CA GLN A 23 5.33 16.76 -17.41
C GLN A 23 6.59 16.13 -18.00
N THR A 24 6.93 16.50 -19.25
CA THR A 24 8.16 16.07 -19.89
C THR A 24 9.39 16.59 -19.15
N LYS A 25 9.42 17.87 -18.79
CA LYS A 25 10.53 18.49 -18.05
C LYS A 25 10.68 17.96 -16.62
N GLU A 26 9.60 17.56 -15.98
CA GLU A 26 9.63 16.93 -14.67
C GLU A 26 10.17 15.50 -14.71
N THR A 27 9.92 14.80 -15.82
CA THR A 27 10.22 13.36 -15.93
C THR A 27 11.55 13.08 -16.63
N PHE A 28 11.98 13.95 -17.53
CA PHE A 28 13.23 13.79 -18.29
C PHE A 28 14.16 14.95 -17.96
N ASP A 29 15.35 14.64 -17.49
CA ASP A 29 16.36 15.67 -17.23
C ASP A 29 17.07 16.13 -18.49
N SER A 30 17.91 17.19 -18.34
CA SER A 30 18.69 17.78 -19.45
C SER A 30 19.71 16.82 -20.06
N ASP A 31 20.12 15.80 -19.34
CA ASP A 31 21.09 14.79 -19.77
C ASP A 31 20.43 13.58 -20.45
N GLY A 32 19.09 13.57 -20.53
CA GLY A 32 18.28 12.54 -21.18
C GLY A 32 18.02 11.30 -20.33
N TRP A 33 18.06 11.41 -18.99
CA TRP A 33 17.60 10.39 -18.08
C TRP A 33 16.10 10.53 -17.83
N LEU A 34 15.41 9.40 -17.88
CA LEU A 34 14.03 9.26 -17.43
C LEU A 34 14.04 8.98 -15.92
N HIS A 35 13.43 9.86 -15.14
CA HIS A 35 13.13 9.68 -13.73
C HIS A 35 11.83 8.90 -13.60
N THR A 36 11.90 7.62 -13.19
CA THR A 36 10.72 6.74 -13.16
C THR A 36 9.77 7.05 -12.03
N GLY A 37 10.25 7.70 -10.97
CA GLY A 37 9.55 7.88 -9.70
C GLY A 37 9.49 6.59 -8.87
N ASP A 38 10.11 5.50 -9.33
CA ASP A 38 10.21 4.25 -8.58
C ASP A 38 11.54 4.20 -7.81
N LEU A 39 11.50 3.73 -6.58
CA LEU A 39 12.69 3.42 -5.79
C LEU A 39 13.13 1.99 -6.07
N ALA A 40 14.43 1.77 -6.20
CA ALA A 40 14.98 0.47 -6.52
C ALA A 40 16.29 0.17 -5.78
N GLU A 41 16.50 -1.10 -5.53
CA GLU A 41 17.77 -1.65 -5.11
C GLU A 41 18.38 -2.45 -6.26
N ILE A 42 19.71 -2.40 -6.37
CA ILE A 42 20.47 -3.18 -7.35
C ILE A 42 21.36 -4.11 -6.56
N ASP A 43 21.21 -5.41 -6.77
CA ASP A 43 22.04 -6.40 -6.10
C ASP A 43 23.45 -6.50 -6.71
N SER A 44 24.31 -7.34 -6.10
CA SER A 44 25.69 -7.55 -6.55
C SER A 44 25.81 -8.22 -7.92
N GLU A 45 24.73 -8.83 -8.42
CA GLU A 45 24.67 -9.48 -9.74
C GLU A 45 24.06 -8.53 -10.80
N GLY A 46 23.60 -7.35 -10.40
CA GLY A 46 23.03 -6.33 -11.26
C GLY A 46 21.52 -6.43 -11.49
N TYR A 47 20.81 -7.29 -10.74
CA TYR A 47 19.36 -7.33 -10.81
C TYR A 47 18.74 -6.14 -10.08
N VAL A 48 17.71 -5.57 -10.71
CA VAL A 48 16.96 -4.42 -10.19
C VAL A 48 15.69 -4.92 -9.51
N LYS A 49 15.53 -4.59 -8.22
CA LYS A 49 14.32 -4.83 -7.45
C LYS A 49 13.65 -3.49 -7.16
N ILE A 50 12.41 -3.31 -7.61
CA ILE A 50 11.58 -2.15 -7.22
C ILE A 50 11.14 -2.35 -5.78
N ILE A 51 11.38 -1.34 -4.93
CA ILE A 51 11.03 -1.36 -3.50
C ILE A 51 9.89 -0.41 -3.16
N GLY A 52 9.49 0.46 -4.06
CA GLY A 52 8.37 1.37 -3.85
C GLY A 52 8.31 2.52 -4.83
N ARG A 53 7.39 3.44 -4.56
CA ARG A 53 7.23 4.70 -5.28
C ARG A 53 7.73 5.86 -4.44
N LYS A 54 8.55 6.75 -5.01
CA LYS A 54 9.10 7.93 -4.32
C LYS A 54 8.01 8.82 -3.71
N LYS A 55 6.89 9.01 -4.43
CA LYS A 55 5.75 9.82 -3.98
C LYS A 55 4.83 9.10 -2.98
N GLU A 56 5.03 7.80 -2.76
CA GLU A 56 4.23 6.99 -1.85
C GLU A 56 4.98 6.61 -0.56
N ILE A 57 6.22 7.05 -0.43
CA ILE A 57 7.00 6.87 0.81
C ILE A 57 6.30 7.58 1.96
N LEU A 58 6.08 6.85 3.04
CA LEU A 58 5.58 7.40 4.30
C LEU A 58 6.77 7.89 5.13
N ILE A 59 6.69 9.12 5.59
CA ILE A 59 7.70 9.71 6.48
C ILE A 59 7.11 9.78 7.89
N THR A 60 7.52 8.89 8.77
CA THR A 60 7.03 8.89 10.15
C THR A 60 7.43 10.17 10.89
N SER A 61 6.77 10.45 12.04
CA SER A 61 7.11 11.60 12.89
C SER A 61 8.56 11.56 13.42
N ALA A 62 9.20 10.39 13.39
CA ALA A 62 10.62 10.20 13.72
C ALA A 62 11.55 10.39 12.50
N GLY A 63 11.04 10.81 11.35
CA GLY A 63 11.80 11.05 10.12
C GLY A 63 12.28 9.77 9.42
N LYS A 64 11.61 8.64 9.62
CA LYS A 64 11.93 7.38 8.93
C LYS A 64 11.12 7.26 7.66
N ASN A 65 11.80 7.00 6.55
CA ASN A 65 11.19 6.70 5.25
C ASN A 65 10.79 5.23 5.20
N ILE A 66 9.55 4.96 4.86
CA ILE A 66 8.99 3.61 4.79
C ILE A 66 8.23 3.46 3.47
N ALA A 67 8.56 2.43 2.70
CA ALA A 67 7.78 2.04 1.52
C ALA A 67 6.60 1.18 1.98
N PRO A 68 5.34 1.66 1.88
CA PRO A 68 4.20 0.93 2.42
C PRO A 68 3.96 -0.40 1.71
N VAL A 69 4.29 -0.48 0.43
CA VAL A 69 4.12 -1.67 -0.40
C VAL A 69 4.88 -2.88 0.14
N GLU A 70 6.05 -2.69 0.75
CA GLU A 70 6.83 -3.79 1.34
C GLU A 70 6.07 -4.51 2.46
N VAL A 71 5.34 -3.78 3.27
CA VAL A 71 4.52 -4.34 4.36
C VAL A 71 3.20 -4.89 3.84
N GLU A 72 2.59 -4.18 2.89
CA GLU A 72 1.33 -4.59 2.23
C GLU A 72 1.48 -5.94 1.52
N ASP A 73 2.59 -6.15 0.81
CA ASP A 73 2.85 -7.38 0.06
C ASP A 73 3.05 -8.61 0.97
N LEU A 74 3.43 -8.42 2.23
CA LEU A 74 3.51 -9.51 3.22
C LEU A 74 2.13 -9.90 3.79
N ILE A 75 1.18 -8.98 3.79
CA ILE A 75 -0.15 -9.18 4.38
C ILE A 75 -1.18 -9.59 3.33
N LYS A 76 -1.12 -8.98 2.15
CA LYS A 76 -2.07 -9.16 1.05
C LYS A 76 -2.29 -10.62 0.58
N PRO A 77 -1.32 -11.56 0.65
CA PRO A 77 -1.55 -12.95 0.22
C PRO A 77 -2.56 -13.72 1.07
N HIS A 78 -3.05 -13.18 2.18
CA HIS A 78 -4.06 -13.85 2.99
C HIS A 78 -5.43 -13.87 2.29
N GLN A 79 -6.09 -15.03 2.28
CA GLN A 79 -7.35 -15.28 1.56
C GLN A 79 -8.49 -14.30 1.89
N LEU A 80 -8.54 -13.79 3.12
CA LEU A 80 -9.53 -12.80 3.55
C LEU A 80 -9.31 -11.40 2.96
N ILE A 81 -8.11 -11.10 2.45
CA ILE A 81 -7.68 -9.72 2.18
C ILE A 81 -7.73 -9.43 0.68
N GLY A 82 -8.69 -8.62 0.26
CA GLY A 82 -8.78 -8.11 -1.10
C GLY A 82 -7.82 -6.95 -1.33
N GLN A 83 -7.84 -5.97 -0.44
CA GLN A 83 -6.96 -4.79 -0.51
C GLN A 83 -6.47 -4.40 0.89
N ILE A 84 -5.30 -3.78 0.92
CA ILE A 84 -4.72 -3.19 2.13
C ILE A 84 -4.06 -1.86 1.77
N CYS A 85 -4.24 -0.85 2.60
CA CYS A 85 -3.56 0.43 2.51
C CYS A 85 -2.88 0.74 3.84
N VAL A 86 -1.55 0.70 3.85
CA VAL A 86 -0.76 1.13 5.01
C VAL A 86 -0.70 2.65 5.05
N VAL A 87 -0.97 3.22 6.23
CA VAL A 87 -0.96 4.66 6.49
C VAL A 87 -0.06 4.97 7.69
N GLY A 88 0.47 6.19 7.75
CA GLY A 88 1.40 6.54 8.83
C GLY A 88 2.27 7.76 8.54
N ASP A 89 1.98 8.51 7.46
CA ASP A 89 2.73 9.72 7.14
C ASP A 89 2.54 10.77 8.25
N GLY A 90 3.65 11.30 8.78
CA GLY A 90 3.67 12.20 9.92
C GLY A 90 3.27 11.57 11.27
N LYS A 91 2.93 10.29 11.32
CA LYS A 91 2.44 9.60 12.53
C LYS A 91 3.55 8.89 13.30
N LYS A 92 3.26 8.50 14.57
CA LYS A 92 4.22 7.83 15.46
C LYS A 92 4.52 6.38 15.04
N TYR A 93 3.58 5.72 14.37
CA TYR A 93 3.66 4.32 13.94
C TYR A 93 2.76 4.10 12.73
N LEU A 94 2.93 2.95 12.08
CA LEU A 94 2.08 2.56 10.95
C LEU A 94 0.78 1.91 11.42
N THR A 95 -0.28 2.20 10.68
CA THR A 95 -1.58 1.54 10.79
C THR A 95 -2.02 1.07 9.40
N ALA A 96 -3.09 0.26 9.31
CA ALA A 96 -3.60 -0.21 8.04
C ALA A 96 -5.13 -0.14 7.96
N LEU A 97 -5.63 0.20 6.78
CA LEU A 97 -7.00 -0.06 6.37
C LEU A 97 -7.01 -1.34 5.55
N ILE A 98 -7.88 -2.28 5.90
CA ILE A 98 -7.98 -3.59 5.26
C ILE A 98 -9.40 -3.77 4.72
N VAL A 99 -9.48 -4.23 3.49
CA VAL A 99 -10.74 -4.55 2.79
C VAL A 99 -10.77 -6.04 2.54
N LEU A 100 -11.88 -6.68 2.86
CA LEU A 100 -12.08 -8.11 2.63
C LEU A 100 -12.21 -8.41 1.13
N ASP A 101 -11.81 -9.61 0.73
CA ASP A 101 -11.87 -10.06 -0.66
C ASP A 101 -13.29 -10.49 -1.03
N GLY A 102 -14.00 -9.63 -1.75
CA GLY A 102 -15.34 -9.89 -2.27
C GLY A 102 -15.39 -10.83 -3.47
N ASP A 103 -14.25 -11.11 -4.12
CA ASP A 103 -14.16 -11.96 -5.32
C ASP A 103 -14.12 -13.48 -4.98
N GLY A 104 -14.57 -13.87 -3.78
CA GLY A 104 -14.76 -15.25 -3.36
C GLY A 104 -13.79 -15.75 -2.30
N GLY A 105 -12.70 -15.06 -2.01
CA GLY A 105 -11.75 -15.44 -0.97
C GLY A 105 -12.37 -15.37 0.42
N ALA A 106 -13.05 -14.28 0.74
CA ALA A 106 -13.73 -14.14 2.03
C ALA A 106 -14.92 -15.09 2.16
N GLU A 107 -15.67 -15.36 1.06
CA GLU A 107 -16.79 -16.32 1.06
C GLU A 107 -16.29 -17.75 1.35
N SER A 108 -15.24 -18.17 0.65
CA SER A 108 -14.63 -19.49 0.87
C SER A 108 -14.10 -19.63 2.30
N TRP A 109 -13.40 -18.61 2.78
CA TRP A 109 -12.89 -18.61 4.16
C TRP A 109 -14.01 -18.68 5.21
N ALA A 110 -15.09 -17.93 4.99
CA ALA A 110 -16.26 -17.93 5.88
C ALA A 110 -16.91 -19.32 5.96
N SER A 111 -17.05 -19.99 4.81
CA SER A 111 -17.55 -21.37 4.73
C SER A 111 -16.69 -22.35 5.54
N ASP A 112 -15.37 -22.28 5.38
CA ASP A 112 -14.41 -23.17 6.04
C ASP A 112 -14.36 -22.94 7.57
N ASN A 113 -14.70 -21.73 8.02
CA ASN A 113 -14.64 -21.35 9.44
C ASN A 113 -16.01 -21.24 10.12
N ASN A 114 -17.10 -21.65 9.46
CA ASN A 114 -18.48 -21.54 9.95
C ASN A 114 -18.89 -20.11 10.34
N VAL A 115 -18.46 -19.12 9.56
CA VAL A 115 -18.84 -17.72 9.68
C VAL A 115 -19.88 -17.42 8.60
N GLU A 116 -20.93 -16.67 8.93
CA GLU A 116 -21.91 -16.21 7.94
C GLU A 116 -21.27 -15.19 7.01
N TYR A 117 -21.34 -15.44 5.68
CA TYR A 117 -20.77 -14.55 4.69
C TYR A 117 -21.60 -13.29 4.52
N SER A 118 -21.01 -12.19 4.90
CA SER A 118 -21.45 -10.82 4.63
C SER A 118 -20.25 -9.92 4.90
N ILE A 119 -19.78 -9.19 3.93
CA ILE A 119 -18.60 -8.29 4.09
C ILE A 119 -18.77 -7.36 5.29
N GLU A 120 -19.94 -6.74 5.42
CA GLU A 120 -20.26 -5.83 6.54
C GLU A 120 -20.20 -6.53 7.91
N ASN A 121 -20.79 -7.72 8.03
CA ASN A 121 -20.79 -8.47 9.28
C ASN A 121 -19.41 -9.08 9.58
N MET A 122 -18.73 -9.58 8.54
CA MET A 122 -17.40 -10.15 8.67
C MET A 122 -16.37 -9.10 9.13
N ALA A 123 -16.48 -7.87 8.68
CA ALA A 123 -15.58 -6.77 9.09
C ALA A 123 -15.63 -6.53 10.62
N LYS A 124 -16.73 -6.88 11.28
CA LYS A 124 -16.93 -6.75 12.74
C LYS A 124 -16.78 -8.08 13.50
N ASN A 125 -16.62 -9.18 12.78
CA ASN A 125 -16.57 -10.52 13.37
C ASN A 125 -15.20 -10.78 14.00
N GLN A 126 -15.17 -11.12 15.28
CA GLN A 126 -13.93 -11.32 16.02
C GLN A 126 -13.05 -12.43 15.43
N THR A 127 -13.65 -13.53 14.94
CA THR A 127 -12.88 -14.63 14.31
C THR A 127 -12.16 -14.17 13.03
N VAL A 128 -12.78 -13.28 12.25
CA VAL A 128 -12.18 -12.67 11.07
C VAL A 128 -11.04 -11.72 11.47
N ILE A 129 -11.31 -10.87 12.48
CA ILE A 129 -10.30 -9.92 13.00
C ILE A 129 -9.09 -10.68 13.55
N ASP A 130 -9.30 -11.76 14.32
CA ASP A 130 -8.22 -12.58 14.88
C ASP A 130 -7.39 -13.27 13.77
N ALA A 131 -8.03 -13.73 12.70
CA ALA A 131 -7.32 -14.32 11.55
C ALA A 131 -6.44 -13.27 10.83
N ILE A 132 -6.97 -12.06 10.62
CA ILE A 132 -6.22 -10.95 10.04
C ILE A 132 -5.10 -10.51 10.98
N GLN A 133 -5.34 -10.42 12.29
CA GLN A 133 -4.31 -10.08 13.28
C GLN A 133 -3.14 -11.05 13.22
N LYS A 134 -3.40 -12.33 13.11
CA LYS A 134 -2.36 -13.35 12.97
C LYS A 134 -1.49 -13.10 11.73
N GLN A 135 -2.10 -12.78 10.59
CA GLN A 135 -1.37 -12.44 9.37
C GLN A 135 -0.53 -11.16 9.53
N VAL A 136 -1.09 -10.14 10.19
CA VAL A 136 -0.36 -8.91 10.51
C VAL A 136 0.82 -9.19 11.43
N ASP A 137 0.67 -10.05 12.43
CA ASP A 137 1.75 -10.43 13.34
C ASP A 137 2.86 -11.21 12.62
N GLU A 138 2.50 -12.11 11.70
CA GLU A 138 3.45 -12.82 10.84
C GLU A 138 4.24 -11.85 9.94
N ALA A 139 3.58 -10.90 9.32
CA ALA A 139 4.22 -9.85 8.53
C ALA A 139 5.13 -8.96 9.38
N ASN A 140 4.66 -8.54 10.55
CA ASN A 140 5.42 -7.73 11.51
C ASN A 140 6.70 -8.42 11.99
N SER A 141 6.72 -9.75 12.04
CA SER A 141 7.92 -10.53 12.42
C SER A 141 9.04 -10.48 11.37
N GLN A 142 8.71 -10.11 10.12
CA GLN A 142 9.63 -10.10 8.98
C GLN A 142 10.20 -8.71 8.67
N VAL A 143 9.71 -7.66 9.34
CA VAL A 143 10.09 -6.27 9.08
C VAL A 143 10.69 -5.60 10.33
N ALA A 144 11.39 -4.49 10.13
CA ALA A 144 11.93 -3.71 11.23
C ALA A 144 10.80 -3.10 12.09
N GLN A 145 11.06 -2.87 13.37
CA GLN A 145 10.06 -2.36 14.33
C GLN A 145 9.34 -1.08 13.84
N VAL A 146 10.05 -0.21 13.12
CA VAL A 146 9.49 1.04 12.58
C VAL A 146 8.52 0.80 11.44
N GLN A 147 8.61 -0.34 10.76
CA GLN A 147 7.75 -0.75 9.64
C GLN A 147 6.53 -1.59 10.12
N GLN A 148 6.47 -1.94 11.39
CA GLN A 148 5.41 -2.78 11.94
C GLN A 148 4.08 -2.03 12.00
N ILE A 149 3.01 -2.68 11.56
CA ILE A 149 1.64 -2.20 11.74
C ILE A 149 1.24 -2.43 13.21
N LYS A 150 0.80 -1.36 13.87
CA LYS A 150 0.41 -1.39 15.29
C LYS A 150 -1.08 -1.53 15.52
N LYS A 151 -1.90 -1.00 14.61
CA LYS A 151 -3.35 -1.12 14.64
C LYS A 151 -3.85 -1.23 13.19
N PHE A 152 -5.00 -1.81 13.01
CA PHE A 152 -5.70 -1.83 11.72
C PHE A 152 -7.21 -1.74 11.92
N VAL A 153 -7.90 -1.35 10.87
CA VAL A 153 -9.37 -1.38 10.77
C VAL A 153 -9.74 -2.21 9.55
N VAL A 154 -10.70 -3.13 9.73
CA VAL A 154 -11.32 -3.86 8.61
C VAL A 154 -12.55 -3.06 8.18
N LEU A 155 -12.58 -2.67 6.92
CA LEU A 155 -13.64 -1.84 6.37
C LEU A 155 -14.85 -2.69 5.95
N GLU A 156 -16.04 -2.12 6.10
CA GLU A 156 -17.32 -2.78 5.80
C GLU A 156 -17.70 -2.76 4.32
N LYS A 157 -16.85 -2.17 3.47
CA LYS A 157 -17.10 -1.99 2.03
C LYS A 157 -15.86 -2.32 1.22
N GLU A 158 -16.08 -2.85 0.03
CA GLU A 158 -15.04 -3.03 -0.96
C GLU A 158 -14.62 -1.71 -1.59
N TRP A 159 -13.36 -1.62 -2.00
CA TRP A 159 -12.84 -0.53 -2.81
C TRP A 159 -13.00 -0.84 -4.29
N THR A 160 -13.46 0.15 -5.04
CA THR A 160 -13.66 0.04 -6.49
C THR A 160 -13.12 1.26 -7.22
N ASP A 161 -13.04 1.19 -8.55
CA ASP A 161 -12.75 2.34 -9.40
C ASP A 161 -13.91 3.34 -9.42
N SER A 162 -15.15 2.85 -9.33
CA SER A 162 -16.36 3.66 -9.34
C SER A 162 -16.61 4.41 -8.03
N SER A 163 -16.24 3.85 -6.88
CA SER A 163 -16.27 4.53 -5.58
C SER A 163 -15.08 5.47 -5.36
N GLY A 164 -14.02 5.30 -6.13
CA GLY A 164 -12.93 6.26 -6.23
C GLY A 164 -11.62 5.86 -5.58
N GLU A 165 -11.59 4.81 -4.77
CA GLU A 165 -10.39 4.36 -4.05
C GLU A 165 -9.36 3.71 -4.97
N LEU A 166 -9.83 3.11 -6.08
CA LEU A 166 -8.96 2.45 -7.04
C LEU A 166 -8.87 3.23 -8.36
N THR A 167 -7.80 2.99 -9.09
CA THR A 167 -7.73 3.33 -10.51
C THR A 167 -8.44 2.26 -11.34
N PRO A 168 -8.77 2.52 -12.65
CA PRO A 168 -9.30 1.47 -13.54
C PRO A 168 -8.39 0.25 -13.70
N THR A 169 -7.11 0.36 -13.31
CA THR A 169 -6.14 -0.74 -13.29
C THR A 169 -5.97 -1.33 -11.89
N LEU A 170 -6.93 -1.11 -11.00
CA LEU A 170 -7.01 -1.62 -9.62
C LEU A 170 -5.84 -1.21 -8.71
N LYS A 171 -5.18 -0.08 -9.00
CA LYS A 171 -4.15 0.50 -8.12
C LYS A 171 -4.78 1.44 -7.10
N LEU A 172 -4.26 1.44 -5.88
CA LEU A 172 -4.72 2.31 -4.79
C LEU A 172 -4.50 3.79 -5.12
N LYS A 173 -5.51 4.61 -4.90
CA LYS A 173 -5.39 6.07 -4.87
C LYS A 173 -5.22 6.51 -3.41
N ARG A 174 -4.02 6.36 -2.86
CA ARG A 174 -3.71 6.54 -1.44
C ARG A 174 -4.19 7.86 -0.85
N ASN A 175 -4.04 8.96 -1.60
CA ASN A 175 -4.52 10.28 -1.14
C ASN A 175 -6.04 10.32 -0.98
N VAL A 176 -6.77 9.73 -1.93
CA VAL A 176 -8.24 9.63 -1.88
C VAL A 176 -8.67 8.76 -0.71
N ILE A 177 -8.02 7.61 -0.52
CA ILE A 177 -8.27 6.70 0.61
C ILE A 177 -8.03 7.42 1.93
N ALA A 178 -6.91 8.14 2.06
CA ALA A 178 -6.59 8.87 3.29
C ALA A 178 -7.61 9.98 3.61
N GLU A 179 -8.17 10.64 2.59
CA GLU A 179 -9.22 11.65 2.77
C GLU A 179 -10.57 11.02 3.12
N MET A 180 -10.97 9.95 2.41
CA MET A 180 -12.26 9.30 2.60
C MET A 180 -12.41 8.59 3.94
N TYR A 181 -11.33 8.01 4.45
CA TYR A 181 -11.28 7.20 5.68
C TYR A 181 -10.50 7.89 6.80
N ASN A 182 -10.49 9.24 6.78
CA ASN A 182 -9.75 10.01 7.77
C ASN A 182 -10.22 9.76 9.22
N GLU A 183 -11.52 9.54 9.43
CA GLU A 183 -12.08 9.26 10.76
C GLU A 183 -11.57 7.91 11.31
N GLU A 184 -11.59 6.87 10.48
CA GLU A 184 -11.07 5.55 10.84
C GLU A 184 -9.56 5.59 11.09
N ILE A 185 -8.83 6.34 10.26
CA ILE A 185 -7.38 6.52 10.43
C ILE A 185 -7.09 7.23 11.75
N GLU A 186 -7.70 8.37 12.02
CA GLU A 186 -7.44 9.13 13.25
C GLU A 186 -7.82 8.33 14.51
N SER A 187 -8.91 7.56 14.47
CA SER A 187 -9.32 6.69 15.58
C SER A 187 -8.25 5.68 16.00
N MET A 188 -7.44 5.22 15.05
CA MET A 188 -6.33 4.31 15.35
C MET A 188 -5.17 4.98 16.10
N TYR A 189 -5.08 6.31 16.09
CA TYR A 189 -4.03 7.09 16.78
C TYR A 189 -4.51 7.72 18.09
N GLU A 190 -5.80 7.73 18.34
CA GLU A 190 -6.33 8.14 19.64
C GLU A 190 -5.84 7.19 20.73
N GLU A 191 -5.30 7.77 21.80
CA GLU A 191 -4.91 7.00 23.00
C GLU A 191 -6.20 6.61 23.74
N GLY A 192 -6.47 5.31 23.86
CA GLY A 192 -7.53 4.76 24.68
C GLY A 192 -7.22 4.87 26.18
#